data_65c476dd4d294b060867eba0d0a34ec8
#
_entry.id   65c476dd4d294b060867eba0d0a34ec8
#
_cell.length_a   1.000
_cell.length_b   1.000
_cell.length_c   1.000
_cell.angle_alpha   90.00
_cell.angle_beta   90.00
_cell.angle_gamma   90.00
#
_symmetry.space_group_name_H-M   'P 1'
#
loop_
_entity.id
_entity.type
_entity.pdbx_description
1 polymer ?
#
loop_
_entity_poly.entity_id
_entity_poly.type
_entity_poly.pdbx_seq_one_letter_code
_entity_poly.pdbx_strand_id
1 'polypeptide(L)'
;MPRLMRPQPRLQASFLAAMAEFRAEGRGGPGMQAMLDNDLRQYADDSWQDPAVFTAYVARLRTHAQQTDSEAPVTGRTLWWTEGDQFLGFASVRHSLTPALRERGGHIGYVIRPSARRRGHATALLAAALQFASSLGVESALLTCDAGNIASRRVIESNGGVLEDERAGVLRFWVPTRPAVAG
;
A
#
# COMPACT_ATOMS: atom_id res chain seq x y z
N MET A 1 -13.15 -15.34 -0.95
CA MET A 1 -13.00 -14.14 -0.08
C MET A 1 -11.62 -13.52 -0.31
N PRO A 2 -11.53 -12.18 -0.40
CA PRO A 2 -10.26 -11.49 -0.55
C PRO A 2 -9.34 -11.71 0.66
N ARG A 3 -8.03 -11.75 0.42
CA ARG A 3 -7.01 -11.93 1.46
C ARG A 3 -5.72 -11.18 1.14
N LEU A 4 -4.99 -10.84 2.20
CA LEU A 4 -3.65 -10.27 2.11
C LEU A 4 -2.62 -11.40 1.99
N MET A 5 -1.77 -11.35 0.99
CA MET A 5 -0.76 -12.39 0.75
C MET A 5 0.54 -11.82 0.16
N ARG A 6 1.60 -12.60 0.23
CA ARG A 6 2.86 -12.24 -0.46
C ARG A 6 2.64 -12.20 -1.98
N PRO A 7 3.30 -11.28 -2.72
CA PRO A 7 3.25 -11.25 -4.18
C PRO A 7 3.53 -12.61 -4.82
N GLN A 8 2.80 -12.94 -5.90
CA GLN A 8 2.87 -14.25 -6.55
C GLN A 8 3.01 -14.09 -8.07
N PRO A 9 4.01 -14.74 -8.74
CA PRO A 9 4.17 -14.64 -10.19
C PRO A 9 2.94 -15.10 -10.99
N ARG A 10 2.18 -16.06 -10.49
CA ARG A 10 0.96 -16.58 -11.15
C ARG A 10 -0.13 -15.53 -11.36
N LEU A 11 -0.06 -14.40 -10.65
CA LEU A 11 -1.02 -13.31 -10.77
C LEU A 11 -0.64 -12.27 -11.84
N GLN A 12 0.37 -12.54 -12.67
CA GLN A 12 0.91 -11.61 -13.66
C GLN A 12 -0.19 -10.98 -14.52
N ALA A 13 -1.02 -11.78 -15.17
CA ALA A 13 -2.05 -11.28 -16.08
C ALA A 13 -3.02 -10.29 -15.37
N SER A 14 -3.50 -10.65 -14.17
CA SER A 14 -4.40 -9.80 -13.41
C SER A 14 -3.70 -8.55 -12.85
N PHE A 15 -2.42 -8.66 -12.48
CA PHE A 15 -1.61 -7.53 -12.06
C PHE A 15 -1.42 -6.54 -13.21
N LEU A 16 -1.01 -7.00 -14.40
CA LEU A 16 -0.83 -6.15 -15.58
C LEU A 16 -2.11 -5.44 -15.99
N ALA A 17 -3.25 -6.13 -15.93
CA ALA A 17 -4.55 -5.51 -16.17
C ALA A 17 -4.83 -4.37 -15.17
N ALA A 18 -4.49 -4.56 -13.89
CA ALA A 18 -4.64 -3.50 -12.88
C ALA A 18 -3.68 -2.32 -13.14
N MET A 19 -2.45 -2.59 -13.59
CA MET A 19 -1.49 -1.52 -13.94
C MET A 19 -1.98 -0.69 -15.13
N ALA A 20 -2.61 -1.32 -16.12
CA ALA A 20 -3.26 -0.61 -17.22
C ALA A 20 -4.40 0.31 -16.73
N GLU A 21 -5.22 -0.16 -15.78
CA GLU A 21 -6.26 0.68 -15.15
C GLU A 21 -5.67 1.89 -14.42
N PHE A 22 -4.58 1.72 -13.67
CA PHE A 22 -3.91 2.82 -12.99
C PHE A 22 -3.29 3.83 -13.96
N ARG A 23 -2.69 3.37 -15.05
CA ARG A 23 -2.18 4.25 -16.11
C ARG A 23 -3.31 5.06 -16.75
N ALA A 24 -4.46 4.45 -17.00
CA ALA A 24 -5.63 5.12 -17.57
C ALA A 24 -6.16 6.25 -16.65
N GLU A 25 -5.92 6.18 -15.35
CA GLU A 25 -6.21 7.24 -14.37
C GLU A 25 -5.09 8.28 -14.24
N GLY A 26 -4.03 8.20 -15.06
CA GLY A 26 -2.91 9.13 -15.02
C GLY A 26 -1.87 8.84 -13.94
N ARG A 27 -1.91 7.66 -13.29
CA ARG A 27 -0.87 7.27 -12.33
C ARG A 27 0.46 7.01 -13.05
N GLY A 28 1.56 7.21 -12.34
CA GLY A 28 2.91 7.13 -12.92
C GLY A 28 3.38 8.43 -13.58
N GLY A 29 2.57 9.48 -13.53
CA GLY A 29 2.92 10.80 -14.10
C GLY A 29 4.06 11.51 -13.35
N PRO A 30 4.59 12.61 -13.93
CA PRO A 30 5.63 13.42 -13.32
C PRO A 30 5.22 13.93 -11.93
N GLY A 31 6.15 13.93 -10.99
CA GLY A 31 5.93 14.44 -9.62
C GLY A 31 5.19 13.50 -8.67
N MET A 32 4.64 12.39 -9.14
CA MET A 32 4.06 11.35 -8.28
C MET A 32 5.16 10.47 -7.71
N GLN A 33 5.19 10.26 -6.38
CA GLN A 33 6.28 9.59 -5.68
C GLN A 33 5.86 8.32 -4.93
N ALA A 34 4.58 7.91 -5.02
CA ALA A 34 4.16 6.66 -4.41
C ALA A 34 4.83 5.45 -5.07
N MET A 35 4.96 4.33 -4.34
CA MET A 35 5.58 3.10 -4.83
C MET A 35 4.96 2.65 -6.16
N LEU A 36 3.64 2.68 -6.28
CA LEU A 36 2.93 2.36 -7.52
C LEU A 36 3.40 3.23 -8.70
N ASP A 37 3.55 4.55 -8.47
CA ASP A 37 3.93 5.48 -9.53
C ASP A 37 5.38 5.25 -9.97
N ASN A 38 6.26 4.90 -9.04
CA ASN A 38 7.64 4.52 -9.33
C ASN A 38 7.70 3.23 -10.16
N ASP A 39 6.93 2.19 -9.79
CA ASP A 39 6.86 0.94 -10.54
C ASP A 39 6.28 1.18 -11.95
N LEU A 40 5.22 1.99 -12.09
CA LEU A 40 4.64 2.33 -13.40
C LEU A 40 5.63 3.06 -14.31
N ARG A 41 6.51 3.91 -13.77
CA ARG A 41 7.59 4.57 -14.52
C ARG A 41 8.72 3.61 -14.86
N GLN A 42 9.16 2.80 -13.90
CA GLN A 42 10.25 1.85 -14.10
C GLN A 42 9.94 0.84 -15.20
N TYR A 43 8.68 0.44 -15.34
CA TYR A 43 8.21 -0.52 -16.33
C TYR A 43 7.31 0.15 -17.40
N ALA A 44 7.63 1.39 -17.75
CA ALA A 44 6.87 2.15 -18.77
C ALA A 44 7.00 1.53 -20.18
N ASP A 45 8.06 0.77 -20.42
CA ASP A 45 8.32 0.00 -21.64
C ASP A 45 7.57 -1.35 -21.70
N ASP A 46 6.71 -1.59 -20.70
CA ASP A 46 5.95 -2.84 -20.55
C ASP A 46 6.82 -4.11 -20.43
N SER A 47 8.11 -3.99 -20.09
CA SER A 47 9.03 -5.12 -19.94
C SER A 47 8.56 -6.20 -18.95
N TRP A 48 7.75 -5.83 -17.95
CA TRP A 48 7.15 -6.78 -17.02
C TRP A 48 6.05 -7.69 -17.64
N GLN A 49 5.72 -7.54 -18.93
CA GLN A 49 4.94 -8.54 -19.67
C GLN A 49 5.75 -9.83 -19.88
N ASP A 50 7.08 -9.74 -19.92
CA ASP A 50 7.95 -10.92 -19.91
C ASP A 50 7.83 -11.64 -18.55
N PRO A 51 7.49 -12.96 -18.54
CA PRO A 51 7.34 -13.73 -17.30
C PRO A 51 8.60 -13.78 -16.43
N ALA A 52 9.80 -13.76 -17.03
CA ALA A 52 11.05 -13.77 -16.29
C ALA A 52 11.28 -12.42 -15.58
N VAL A 53 11.05 -11.31 -16.28
CA VAL A 53 11.12 -9.95 -15.70
C VAL A 53 10.09 -9.80 -14.59
N PHE A 54 8.86 -10.26 -14.81
CA PHE A 54 7.82 -10.21 -13.78
C PHE A 54 8.16 -11.07 -12.56
N THR A 55 8.71 -12.24 -12.76
CA THR A 55 9.17 -13.12 -11.66
C THR A 55 10.27 -12.44 -10.85
N ALA A 56 11.22 -11.79 -11.50
CA ALA A 56 12.27 -11.00 -10.84
C ALA A 56 11.68 -9.81 -10.07
N TYR A 57 10.70 -9.09 -10.64
CA TYR A 57 9.96 -8.04 -9.94
C TYR A 57 9.28 -8.55 -8.67
N VAL A 58 8.57 -9.67 -8.75
CA VAL A 58 7.91 -10.31 -7.59
C VAL A 58 8.95 -10.75 -6.55
N ALA A 59 10.08 -11.31 -6.95
CA ALA A 59 11.16 -11.68 -6.04
C ALA A 59 11.70 -10.44 -5.31
N ARG A 60 11.94 -9.36 -6.03
CA ARG A 60 12.33 -8.07 -5.43
C ARG A 60 11.32 -7.59 -4.38
N LEU A 61 10.02 -7.61 -4.66
CA LEU A 61 8.99 -7.21 -3.68
C LEU A 61 8.98 -8.09 -2.43
N ARG A 62 9.38 -9.36 -2.55
CA ARG A 62 9.43 -10.29 -1.42
C ARG A 62 10.65 -10.10 -0.54
N THR A 63 11.77 -9.65 -1.12
CA THR A 63 13.05 -9.53 -0.43
C THR A 63 13.33 -8.12 0.06
N HIS A 64 12.70 -7.08 -0.51
CA HIS A 64 13.02 -5.70 -0.15
C HIS A 64 12.55 -5.31 1.24
N ALA A 65 13.55 -5.00 2.07
CA ALA A 65 13.50 -3.79 2.87
C ALA A 65 13.25 -2.62 1.89
N GLN A 66 12.19 -1.83 2.09
CA GLN A 66 11.98 -0.64 1.27
C GLN A 66 13.13 0.32 1.56
N GLN A 67 14.06 0.43 0.61
CA GLN A 67 15.06 1.48 0.62
C GLN A 67 14.31 2.79 0.38
N THR A 68 14.21 3.58 1.43
CA THR A 68 13.99 5.01 1.29
C THR A 68 15.37 5.64 1.03
N ASP A 69 15.43 6.76 0.32
CA ASP A 69 16.65 7.54 0.06
C ASP A 69 17.31 8.11 1.35
N SER A 70 17.01 7.54 2.51
CA SER A 70 17.49 7.92 3.81
C SER A 70 18.60 6.97 4.27
N GLU A 71 19.55 7.49 5.06
CA GLU A 71 20.72 6.79 5.57
C GLU A 71 20.41 5.50 6.38
N ALA A 72 19.16 5.26 6.75
CA ALA A 72 18.72 4.05 7.42
C ALA A 72 17.66 3.31 6.58
N PRO A 73 17.91 2.05 6.16
CA PRO A 73 16.94 1.27 5.44
C PRO A 73 15.72 0.97 6.31
N VAL A 74 14.53 1.41 5.85
CA VAL A 74 13.27 1.06 6.51
C VAL A 74 12.81 -0.30 6.03
N THR A 75 12.81 -1.27 6.92
CA THR A 75 12.31 -2.60 6.60
C THR A 75 10.78 -2.54 6.41
N GLY A 76 10.32 -2.83 5.22
CA GLY A 76 8.90 -2.88 4.87
C GLY A 76 8.53 -4.16 4.14
N ARG A 77 7.26 -4.45 4.05
CA ARG A 77 6.70 -5.58 3.32
C ARG A 77 5.63 -5.10 2.36
N THR A 78 5.74 -5.48 1.09
CA THR A 78 4.65 -5.34 0.13
C THR A 78 3.83 -6.61 0.14
N LEU A 79 2.53 -6.45 0.35
CA LEU A 79 1.55 -7.53 0.38
C LEU A 79 0.44 -7.23 -0.62
N TRP A 80 -0.01 -8.23 -1.35
CA TRP A 80 -1.06 -8.11 -2.33
C TRP A 80 -2.42 -8.49 -1.75
N TRP A 81 -3.42 -7.70 -2.08
CA TRP A 81 -4.83 -7.97 -1.80
C TRP A 81 -5.42 -8.71 -3.00
N THR A 82 -5.87 -9.94 -2.79
CA THR A 82 -6.22 -10.84 -3.88
C THR A 82 -7.49 -11.64 -3.58
N GLU A 83 -8.24 -11.99 -4.59
CA GLU A 83 -9.34 -12.95 -4.52
C GLU A 83 -9.20 -13.97 -5.65
N GLY A 84 -8.99 -15.25 -5.28
CA GLY A 84 -8.62 -16.28 -6.27
C GLY A 84 -7.37 -15.87 -7.04
N ASP A 85 -7.48 -15.80 -8.36
CA ASP A 85 -6.41 -15.39 -9.26
C ASP A 85 -6.49 -13.90 -9.66
N GLN A 86 -7.28 -13.11 -8.92
CA GLN A 86 -7.41 -11.70 -9.16
C GLN A 86 -6.57 -10.86 -8.19
N PHE A 87 -5.73 -10.00 -8.73
CA PHE A 87 -5.08 -8.93 -8.03
C PHE A 87 -6.05 -7.75 -7.89
N LEU A 88 -6.35 -7.35 -6.65
CA LEU A 88 -7.29 -6.28 -6.33
C LEU A 88 -6.61 -5.01 -5.82
N GLY A 89 -5.35 -5.13 -5.39
CA GLY A 89 -4.59 -4.03 -4.84
C GLY A 89 -3.41 -4.51 -4.00
N PHE A 90 -2.77 -3.60 -3.29
CA PHE A 90 -1.69 -3.95 -2.38
C PHE A 90 -1.61 -3.02 -1.18
N ALA A 91 -0.91 -3.45 -0.15
CA ALA A 91 -0.44 -2.64 0.96
C ALA A 91 1.08 -2.75 1.09
N SER A 92 1.69 -1.63 1.47
CA SER A 92 3.07 -1.55 1.92
C SER A 92 3.09 -1.28 3.41
N VAL A 93 3.64 -2.20 4.19
CA VAL A 93 3.69 -2.11 5.66
C VAL A 93 5.13 -1.96 6.11
N ARG A 94 5.41 -0.95 6.92
CA ARG A 94 6.72 -0.62 7.50
C ARG A 94 6.66 -0.76 9.01
N HIS A 95 7.71 -1.29 9.64
CA HIS A 95 7.76 -1.42 11.09
C HIS A 95 8.41 -0.21 11.78
N SER A 96 9.11 0.64 11.03
CA SER A 96 9.73 1.88 11.54
C SER A 96 9.52 3.03 10.57
N LEU A 97 9.67 4.25 11.05
CA LEU A 97 9.46 5.46 10.27
C LEU A 97 10.69 6.35 10.30
N THR A 98 11.12 6.80 9.12
CA THR A 98 12.03 7.94 8.99
C THR A 98 11.29 9.26 9.27
N PRO A 99 12.00 10.39 9.49
CA PRO A 99 11.36 11.70 9.57
C PRO A 99 10.47 11.99 8.37
N ALA A 100 10.90 11.70 7.14
CA ALA A 100 10.11 11.89 5.93
C ALA A 100 8.81 11.06 5.92
N LEU A 101 8.89 9.79 6.35
CA LEU A 101 7.72 8.91 6.45
C LEU A 101 6.73 9.34 7.55
N ARG A 102 7.21 10.05 8.58
CA ARG A 102 6.34 10.65 9.60
C ARG A 102 5.53 11.81 9.05
N GLU A 103 6.08 12.56 8.11
CA GLU A 103 5.36 13.65 7.43
C GLU A 103 4.42 13.12 6.35
N ARG A 104 4.88 12.15 5.52
CA ARG A 104 4.09 11.58 4.44
C ARG A 104 4.45 10.11 4.20
N GLY A 105 3.44 9.24 4.17
CA GLY A 105 3.59 7.80 3.92
C GLY A 105 3.23 6.93 5.11
N GLY A 106 3.72 7.22 6.30
CA GLY A 106 3.40 6.49 7.53
C GLY A 106 3.85 5.02 7.49
N HIS A 107 3.29 4.22 8.41
CA HIS A 107 3.55 2.79 8.51
C HIS A 107 2.86 1.98 7.39
N ILE A 108 1.69 2.41 6.93
CA ILE A 108 0.90 1.67 5.95
C ILE A 108 0.47 2.58 4.81
N GLY A 109 0.90 2.24 3.59
CA GLY A 109 0.34 2.76 2.35
C GLY A 109 -0.44 1.67 1.66
N TYR A 110 -1.56 2.00 1.01
CA TYR A 110 -2.38 1.03 0.30
C TYR A 110 -3.04 1.62 -0.94
N VAL A 111 -3.38 0.75 -1.86
CA VAL A 111 -4.11 1.11 -3.08
C VAL A 111 -5.00 -0.05 -3.52
N ILE A 112 -6.16 0.29 -4.08
CA ILE A 112 -7.11 -0.65 -4.71
C ILE A 112 -7.21 -0.31 -6.20
N ARG A 113 -7.14 -1.35 -7.05
CA ARG A 113 -7.31 -1.20 -8.50
C ARG A 113 -8.65 -0.52 -8.80
N PRO A 114 -8.72 0.35 -9.81
CA PRO A 114 -9.91 1.15 -10.12
C PRO A 114 -11.19 0.34 -10.20
N SER A 115 -11.21 -0.75 -10.95
CA SER A 115 -12.39 -1.60 -11.15
C SER A 115 -12.89 -2.34 -9.89
N ALA A 116 -12.06 -2.40 -8.82
CA ALA A 116 -12.43 -3.05 -7.56
C ALA A 116 -12.81 -2.05 -6.44
N ARG A 117 -12.80 -0.75 -6.73
CA ARG A 117 -13.15 0.28 -5.72
C ARG A 117 -14.63 0.27 -5.38
N ARG A 118 -14.98 0.92 -4.26
CA ARG A 118 -16.35 1.11 -3.74
C ARG A 118 -17.09 -0.19 -3.41
N ARG A 119 -16.32 -1.25 -3.12
CA ARG A 119 -16.80 -2.58 -2.75
C ARG A 119 -16.29 -3.02 -1.37
N GLY A 120 -15.84 -2.09 -0.53
CA GLY A 120 -15.32 -2.37 0.81
C GLY A 120 -13.86 -2.89 0.86
N HIS A 121 -13.24 -3.14 -0.29
CA HIS A 121 -11.89 -3.74 -0.34
C HIS A 121 -10.83 -2.92 0.38
N ALA A 122 -10.85 -1.58 0.30
CA ALA A 122 -9.86 -0.74 0.95
C ALA A 122 -9.93 -0.85 2.48
N THR A 123 -11.15 -0.85 3.05
CA THR A 123 -11.37 -1.00 4.49
C THR A 123 -10.89 -2.38 4.98
N ALA A 124 -11.25 -3.44 4.27
CA ALA A 124 -10.83 -4.80 4.62
C ALA A 124 -9.32 -5.02 4.44
N LEU A 125 -8.73 -4.47 3.38
CA LEU A 125 -7.28 -4.51 3.16
C LEU A 125 -6.54 -3.79 4.28
N LEU A 126 -6.98 -2.58 4.68
CA LEU A 126 -6.34 -1.85 5.77
C LEU A 126 -6.46 -2.60 7.08
N ALA A 127 -7.62 -3.18 7.41
CA ALA A 127 -7.79 -4.02 8.60
C ALA A 127 -6.78 -5.18 8.63
N ALA A 128 -6.62 -5.90 7.50
CA ALA A 128 -5.65 -6.98 7.40
C ALA A 128 -4.19 -6.49 7.49
N ALA A 129 -3.89 -5.32 6.91
CA ALA A 129 -2.55 -4.72 6.98
C ALA A 129 -2.20 -4.24 8.41
N LEU A 130 -3.18 -3.74 9.17
CA LEU A 130 -3.00 -3.39 10.60
C LEU A 130 -2.68 -4.63 11.45
N GLN A 131 -3.40 -5.74 11.24
CA GLN A 131 -3.09 -7.01 11.91
C GLN A 131 -1.68 -7.49 11.56
N PHE A 132 -1.26 -7.35 10.30
CA PHE A 132 0.10 -7.67 9.88
C PHE A 132 1.12 -6.75 10.54
N ALA A 133 0.87 -5.44 10.62
CA ALA A 133 1.73 -4.49 11.33
C ALA A 133 1.87 -4.84 12.81
N SER A 134 0.78 -5.27 13.46
CA SER A 134 0.81 -5.79 14.84
C SER A 134 1.77 -6.98 14.99
N SER A 135 1.79 -7.90 14.01
CA SER A 135 2.72 -9.04 14.04
C SER A 135 4.20 -8.63 13.89
N LEU A 136 4.46 -7.43 13.41
CA LEU A 136 5.79 -6.82 13.34
C LEU A 136 6.14 -5.98 14.58
N GLY A 137 5.29 -5.95 15.62
CA GLY A 137 5.52 -5.19 16.84
C GLY A 137 5.05 -3.73 16.80
N VAL A 138 4.36 -3.31 15.73
CA VAL A 138 3.76 -1.97 15.66
C VAL A 138 2.46 -1.98 16.46
N GLU A 139 2.40 -1.27 17.57
CA GLU A 139 1.20 -1.18 18.42
C GLU A 139 0.16 -0.20 17.88
N SER A 140 0.63 0.91 17.36
CA SER A 140 -0.19 1.94 16.71
C SER A 140 0.48 2.37 15.41
N ALA A 141 -0.26 2.32 14.30
CA ALA A 141 0.26 2.67 13.00
C ALA A 141 -0.09 4.11 12.64
N LEU A 142 0.93 4.90 12.24
CA LEU A 142 0.69 6.19 11.59
C LEU A 142 0.28 5.94 10.15
N LEU A 143 -0.85 6.51 9.74
CA LEU A 143 -1.31 6.57 8.35
C LEU A 143 -1.46 8.03 7.92
N THR A 144 -1.15 8.30 6.67
CA THR A 144 -1.30 9.64 6.11
C THR A 144 -2.14 9.61 4.84
N CYS A 145 -2.91 10.65 4.61
CA CYS A 145 -3.57 10.87 3.32
C CYS A 145 -3.66 12.35 3.01
N ASP A 146 -3.75 12.70 1.74
CA ASP A 146 -4.00 14.09 1.35
C ASP A 146 -5.37 14.55 1.90
N ALA A 147 -5.47 15.80 2.36
CA ALA A 147 -6.70 16.36 2.95
C ALA A 147 -7.91 16.26 2.00
N GLY A 148 -7.67 16.38 0.69
CA GLY A 148 -8.68 16.19 -0.36
C GLY A 148 -9.04 14.72 -0.65
N ASN A 149 -8.32 13.74 -0.11
CA ASN A 149 -8.59 12.32 -0.33
C ASN A 149 -9.63 11.78 0.66
N ILE A 150 -10.87 12.22 0.49
CA ILE A 150 -12.00 11.84 1.36
C ILE A 150 -12.19 10.32 1.43
N ALA A 151 -11.91 9.59 0.34
CA ALA A 151 -12.05 8.14 0.32
C ALA A 151 -11.05 7.47 1.28
N SER A 152 -9.78 7.85 1.24
CA SER A 152 -8.76 7.32 2.14
C SER A 152 -9.03 7.71 3.59
N ARG A 153 -9.43 8.97 3.85
CA ARG A 153 -9.82 9.43 5.17
C ARG A 153 -10.90 8.53 5.78
N ARG A 154 -12.00 8.28 5.06
CA ARG A 154 -13.09 7.40 5.53
C ARG A 154 -12.63 5.98 5.81
N VAL A 155 -11.74 5.43 4.98
CA VAL A 155 -11.16 4.09 5.19
C VAL A 155 -10.35 4.04 6.48
N ILE A 156 -9.53 5.06 6.74
CA ILE A 156 -8.71 5.16 7.95
C ILE A 156 -9.59 5.29 9.19
N GLU A 157 -10.56 6.21 9.18
CA GLU A 157 -11.50 6.43 10.27
C GLU A 157 -12.35 5.17 10.56
N SER A 158 -12.80 4.44 9.51
CA SER A 158 -13.54 3.18 9.65
C SER A 158 -12.70 2.05 10.29
N ASN A 159 -11.38 2.18 10.31
CA ASN A 159 -10.47 1.26 10.99
C ASN A 159 -10.02 1.78 12.38
N GLY A 160 -10.71 2.78 12.92
CA GLY A 160 -10.41 3.33 14.23
C GLY A 160 -9.30 4.39 14.23
N GLY A 161 -9.02 4.99 13.08
CA GLY A 161 -8.04 6.07 12.96
C GLY A 161 -8.49 7.34 13.67
N VAL A 162 -7.62 7.87 14.52
CA VAL A 162 -7.78 9.15 15.22
C VAL A 162 -6.85 10.16 14.58
N LEU A 163 -7.41 11.30 14.15
CA LEU A 163 -6.63 12.38 13.56
C LEU A 163 -5.68 12.96 14.61
N GLU A 164 -4.38 13.01 14.30
CA GLU A 164 -3.38 13.71 15.09
C GLU A 164 -3.35 15.19 14.70
N ASP A 165 -3.08 15.46 13.43
CA ASP A 165 -2.96 16.81 12.90
C ASP A 165 -3.09 16.83 11.36
N GLU A 166 -3.03 18.04 10.80
CA GLU A 166 -2.84 18.30 9.37
C GLU A 166 -1.59 19.13 9.18
N ARG A 167 -0.70 18.68 8.27
CA ARG A 167 0.53 19.40 7.90
C ARG A 167 0.65 19.49 6.37
N ALA A 168 0.79 20.70 5.87
CA ALA A 168 0.95 20.97 4.44
C ALA A 168 -0.08 20.21 3.56
N GLY A 169 -1.35 20.17 3.99
CA GLY A 169 -2.43 19.47 3.27
C GLY A 169 -2.40 17.95 3.40
N VAL A 170 -1.65 17.41 4.35
CA VAL A 170 -1.59 15.99 4.68
C VAL A 170 -2.21 15.75 6.05
N LEU A 171 -3.26 14.95 6.10
CA LEU A 171 -3.86 14.45 7.33
C LEU A 171 -3.04 13.28 7.86
N ARG A 172 -2.78 13.27 9.18
CA ARG A 172 -2.03 12.23 9.87
C ARG A 172 -2.90 11.59 10.95
N PHE A 173 -3.01 10.25 10.89
CA PHE A 173 -3.88 9.48 11.77
C PHE A 173 -3.07 8.41 12.50
N TRP A 174 -3.35 8.22 13.78
CA TRP A 174 -2.92 7.05 14.52
C TRP A 174 -4.04 6.01 14.56
N VAL A 175 -3.71 4.78 14.18
CA VAL A 175 -4.65 3.68 14.10
C VAL A 175 -4.14 2.53 14.96
N PRO A 176 -4.90 2.04 15.97
CA PRO A 176 -4.53 0.86 16.72
C PRO A 176 -4.40 -0.35 15.79
N THR A 177 -3.33 -1.13 15.94
CA THR A 177 -3.09 -2.32 15.10
C THR A 177 -3.81 -3.57 15.64
N ARG A 178 -4.22 -3.54 16.91
CA ARG A 178 -5.10 -4.55 17.52
C ARG A 178 -6.48 -3.97 17.73
N PRO A 179 -7.55 -4.74 17.48
CA PRO A 179 -8.88 -4.29 17.88
C PRO A 179 -8.87 -4.03 19.41
N ALA A 180 -9.56 -2.96 19.82
CA ALA A 180 -9.78 -2.73 21.24
C ALA A 180 -10.41 -4.00 21.82
N VAL A 181 -9.79 -4.55 22.87
CA VAL A 181 -10.42 -5.64 23.62
C VAL A 181 -11.68 -5.04 24.22
N ALA A 182 -12.85 -5.50 23.74
CA ALA A 182 -14.11 -5.14 24.36
C ALA A 182 -14.06 -5.67 25.80
N GLY A 183 -13.92 -4.76 26.79
CA GLY A 183 -14.01 -5.07 28.21
C GLY A 183 -15.45 -5.36 28.61
#